data_44d076f878736f32585add27f9f97e26
#
_entry.id   44d076f878736f32585add27f9f97e26
#
_cell.length_a   1.000
_cell.length_b   1.000
_cell.length_c   1.000
_cell.angle_alpha   90.00
_cell.angle_beta   90.00
_cell.angle_gamma   90.00
#
_symmetry.space_group_name_H-M   'P 1'
#
loop_
_entity.id
_entity.type
_entity.pdbx_description
1 polymer ?
#
loop_
_entity_poly.entity_id
_entity_poly.type
_entity_poly.pdbx_seq_one_letter_code
_entity_poly.pdbx_strand_id
1 'polypeptide(L)'
;MKPLLTFLAFISLSIQAADESQKSFASFPNFILFITDDISWDDLGCYGSKVAKTPHLDQMAKEGMRFNNAYLSISSCSPSRCSLISGRYPHNTGAAELHTTLPADQPVFPEALQAAGYYTVLSGKHHMGKAVDRGFDKVSKGKGPGKEEDWVPILQERPKDKPFFFWFASSDAHRGWKINKDAPT
;
A
#
# COMPACT_ATOMS: atom_id res chain seq x y z
N MET A 1 -39.03 -70.33 -27.10
CA MET A 1 -39.16 -69.22 -26.17
C MET A 1 -37.74 -68.84 -25.74
N LYS A 2 -37.20 -67.70 -26.22
CA LYS A 2 -35.88 -67.20 -25.84
C LYS A 2 -36.11 -65.99 -24.93
N PRO A 3 -35.47 -65.85 -23.77
CA PRO A 3 -35.59 -64.66 -23.00
C PRO A 3 -34.70 -63.53 -23.53
N LEU A 4 -35.29 -62.35 -23.67
CA LEU A 4 -34.68 -61.11 -24.10
C LEU A 4 -33.94 -60.51 -22.89
N LEU A 5 -32.59 -60.47 -22.96
CA LEU A 5 -31.77 -59.83 -21.94
C LEU A 5 -31.72 -58.32 -22.22
N THR A 6 -32.37 -57.53 -21.38
CA THR A 6 -32.35 -56.11 -21.43
C THR A 6 -31.08 -55.58 -20.72
N PHE A 7 -30.15 -55.03 -21.48
CA PHE A 7 -28.92 -54.44 -20.93
C PHE A 7 -29.23 -52.97 -20.51
N LEU A 8 -29.33 -52.70 -19.23
CA LEU A 8 -29.39 -51.33 -18.72
C LEU A 8 -27.96 -50.76 -18.69
N ALA A 9 -27.68 -49.86 -19.61
CA ALA A 9 -26.45 -49.08 -19.55
C ALA A 9 -26.65 -47.91 -18.56
N PHE A 10 -25.98 -48.00 -17.41
CA PHE A 10 -25.83 -46.85 -16.51
C PHE A 10 -24.82 -45.88 -17.11
N ILE A 11 -25.30 -44.77 -17.65
CA ILE A 11 -24.47 -43.63 -18.01
C ILE A 11 -24.24 -42.87 -16.70
N SER A 12 -23.08 -43.09 -16.09
CA SER A 12 -22.57 -42.25 -14.99
C SER A 12 -22.14 -40.91 -15.57
N LEU A 13 -22.98 -39.91 -15.41
CA LEU A 13 -22.66 -38.51 -15.72
C LEU A 13 -21.74 -38.00 -14.60
N SER A 14 -20.45 -38.10 -14.78
CA SER A 14 -19.48 -37.45 -13.93
C SER A 14 -19.57 -35.94 -14.18
N ILE A 15 -20.29 -35.25 -13.29
CA ILE A 15 -20.24 -33.80 -13.21
C ILE A 15 -18.84 -33.45 -12.71
N GLN A 16 -17.94 -33.10 -13.62
CA GLN A 16 -16.72 -32.39 -13.28
C GLN A 16 -17.13 -31.01 -12.78
N ALA A 17 -17.21 -30.88 -11.49
CA ALA A 17 -17.22 -29.56 -10.87
C ALA A 17 -15.88 -28.90 -11.27
N ALA A 18 -15.97 -27.93 -12.15
CA ALA A 18 -14.82 -27.13 -12.50
C ALA A 18 -14.36 -26.46 -11.19
N ASP A 19 -13.16 -26.79 -10.78
CA ASP A 19 -12.50 -26.14 -9.65
C ASP A 19 -12.21 -24.70 -10.03
N GLU A 20 -13.13 -23.79 -9.70
CA GLU A 20 -12.95 -22.34 -9.88
C GLU A 20 -11.89 -21.74 -8.91
N SER A 21 -11.24 -22.57 -8.10
CA SER A 21 -10.38 -22.12 -7.01
C SER A 21 -8.96 -21.74 -7.44
N GLN A 22 -8.56 -21.98 -8.68
CA GLN A 22 -7.27 -21.51 -9.20
C GLN A 22 -7.41 -20.27 -10.09
N LYS A 23 -7.90 -19.17 -9.54
CA LYS A 23 -7.56 -17.88 -10.12
C LYS A 23 -6.04 -17.72 -10.04
N SER A 24 -5.38 -17.86 -11.19
CA SER A 24 -3.93 -17.62 -11.27
C SER A 24 -3.65 -16.18 -10.82
N PHE A 25 -3.13 -16.01 -9.62
CA PHE A 25 -2.71 -14.71 -9.09
C PHE A 25 -1.61 -14.05 -9.95
N ALA A 26 -1.04 -14.77 -10.91
CA ALA A 26 -0.07 -14.25 -11.87
C ALA A 26 -0.62 -13.11 -12.76
N SER A 27 -1.94 -12.92 -12.84
CA SER A 27 -2.58 -11.84 -13.59
C SER A 27 -2.85 -10.57 -12.79
N PHE A 28 -2.67 -10.59 -11.47
CA PHE A 28 -2.90 -9.42 -10.62
C PHE A 28 -1.64 -8.57 -10.50
N PRO A 29 -1.76 -7.23 -10.67
CA PRO A 29 -0.60 -6.33 -10.52
C PRO A 29 -0.13 -6.28 -9.07
N ASN A 30 1.16 -6.08 -8.88
CA ASN A 30 1.74 -5.75 -7.59
C ASN A 30 1.74 -4.24 -7.38
N PHE A 31 1.57 -3.80 -6.13
CA PHE A 31 1.57 -2.39 -5.78
C PHE A 31 2.62 -2.10 -4.72
N ILE A 32 3.39 -1.05 -4.94
CA ILE A 32 4.24 -0.45 -3.91
C ILE A 32 3.89 1.04 -3.86
N LEU A 33 3.45 1.48 -2.69
CA LEU A 33 3.19 2.87 -2.40
C LEU A 33 4.36 3.42 -1.57
N PHE A 34 5.17 4.28 -2.17
CA PHE A 34 6.20 5.01 -1.46
C PHE A 34 5.65 6.34 -0.97
N ILE A 35 5.81 6.60 0.33
CA ILE A 35 5.40 7.85 0.95
C ILE A 35 6.62 8.45 1.64
N THR A 36 6.99 9.64 1.23
CA THR A 36 7.97 10.48 1.91
C THR A 36 7.29 11.40 2.91
N ASP A 37 8.05 11.93 3.86
CA ASP A 37 7.52 12.83 4.87
C ASP A 37 8.12 14.22 4.73
N ASP A 38 7.28 15.24 4.69
CA ASP A 38 7.67 16.65 4.51
C ASP A 38 8.51 16.89 3.23
N ILE A 39 8.18 16.21 2.14
CA ILE A 39 8.77 16.42 0.81
C ILE A 39 7.71 17.02 -0.11
N SER A 40 8.08 18.12 -0.78
CA SER A 40 7.26 18.80 -1.76
C SER A 40 7.60 18.35 -3.20
N TRP A 41 6.78 18.71 -4.16
CA TRP A 41 7.00 18.37 -5.57
C TRP A 41 8.31 18.98 -6.11
N ASP A 42 8.68 20.18 -5.67
CA ASP A 42 9.90 20.90 -6.09
C ASP A 42 11.19 20.36 -5.43
N ASP A 43 11.06 19.41 -4.51
CA ASP A 43 12.20 18.67 -3.95
C ASP A 43 12.68 17.52 -4.85
N LEU A 44 11.99 17.25 -5.97
CA LEU A 44 12.32 16.14 -6.87
C LEU A 44 12.88 16.64 -8.20
N GLY A 45 13.94 15.97 -8.72
CA GLY A 45 14.57 16.33 -9.98
C GLY A 45 13.62 16.30 -11.17
N CYS A 46 12.74 15.31 -11.28
CA CYS A 46 11.74 15.18 -12.32
C CYS A 46 10.71 16.32 -12.35
N TYR A 47 10.58 17.10 -11.29
CA TYR A 47 9.77 18.31 -11.21
C TYR A 47 10.59 19.60 -11.24
N GLY A 48 11.91 19.51 -11.46
CA GLY A 48 12.77 20.65 -11.71
C GLY A 48 13.65 21.08 -10.54
N SER A 49 13.73 20.31 -9.47
CA SER A 49 14.69 20.58 -8.39
C SER A 49 16.11 20.65 -8.93
N LYS A 50 16.80 21.74 -8.58
CA LYS A 50 18.23 21.94 -8.94
C LYS A 50 19.16 21.48 -7.82
N VAL A 51 18.63 21.26 -6.64
CA VAL A 51 19.37 20.93 -5.41
C VAL A 51 19.36 19.44 -5.15
N ALA A 52 18.16 18.85 -5.12
CA ALA A 52 18.00 17.44 -4.87
C ALA A 52 18.38 16.61 -6.11
N LYS A 53 19.12 15.53 -5.87
CA LYS A 53 19.51 14.57 -6.91
C LYS A 53 18.72 13.30 -6.67
N THR A 54 17.70 13.05 -7.50
CA THR A 54 16.78 11.92 -7.39
C THR A 54 16.77 11.03 -8.64
N PRO A 55 17.94 10.49 -9.07
CA PRO A 55 18.08 9.85 -10.37
C PRO A 55 17.14 8.66 -10.59
N HIS A 56 16.85 7.89 -9.56
CA HIS A 56 15.95 6.74 -9.67
C HIS A 56 14.48 7.16 -9.80
N LEU A 57 14.05 8.20 -9.06
CA LEU A 57 12.70 8.76 -9.20
C LEU A 57 12.54 9.47 -10.55
N ASP A 58 13.59 10.16 -11.00
CA ASP A 58 13.61 10.79 -12.31
C ASP A 58 13.49 9.76 -13.44
N GLN A 59 14.13 8.60 -13.28
CA GLN A 59 14.00 7.49 -14.23
C GLN A 59 12.60 6.89 -14.20
N MET A 60 12.01 6.67 -13.02
CA MET A 60 10.62 6.22 -12.91
C MET A 60 9.65 7.19 -13.59
N ALA A 61 9.87 8.50 -13.42
CA ALA A 61 9.04 9.52 -14.07
C ALA A 61 9.14 9.51 -15.59
N LYS A 62 10.30 9.10 -16.14
CA LYS A 62 10.54 8.94 -17.56
C LYS A 62 9.87 7.69 -18.15
N GLU A 63 9.88 6.60 -17.41
CA GLU A 63 9.40 5.28 -17.84
C GLU A 63 7.92 5.07 -17.56
N GLY A 64 7.38 5.81 -16.60
CA GLY A 64 6.00 5.70 -16.14
C GLY A 64 5.18 6.95 -16.39
N MET A 65 4.18 7.16 -15.53
CA MET A 65 3.30 8.33 -15.58
C MET A 65 3.66 9.31 -14.48
N ARG A 66 3.94 10.56 -14.86
CA ARG A 66 4.16 11.67 -13.93
C ARG A 66 2.92 12.56 -13.86
N PHE A 67 2.42 12.79 -12.66
CA PHE A 67 1.29 13.69 -12.42
C PHE A 67 1.82 15.09 -12.10
N ASN A 68 1.49 16.08 -12.93
CA ASN A 68 1.90 17.46 -12.70
C ASN A 68 0.98 18.20 -11.71
N ASN A 69 -0.24 17.70 -11.52
CA ASN A 69 -1.25 18.27 -10.65
C ASN A 69 -1.81 17.18 -9.72
N ALA A 70 -1.06 16.85 -8.69
CA ALA A 70 -1.46 15.94 -7.63
C ALA A 70 -1.41 16.68 -6.28
N TYR A 71 -2.52 16.67 -5.55
CA TYR A 71 -2.67 17.44 -4.32
C TYR A 71 -3.11 16.52 -3.18
N LEU A 72 -2.54 16.73 -2.02
CA LEU A 72 -3.04 16.12 -0.78
C LEU A 72 -4.35 16.78 -0.37
N SER A 73 -5.25 16.01 0.24
CA SER A 73 -6.47 16.54 0.82
C SER A 73 -6.22 17.44 2.05
N ILE A 74 -5.05 17.28 2.68
CA ILE A 74 -4.57 18.08 3.80
C ILE A 74 -3.04 17.94 3.91
N SER A 75 -2.34 19.05 4.13
CA SER A 75 -0.87 19.10 4.29
C SER A 75 -0.46 18.85 5.75
N SER A 76 -0.85 17.69 6.29
CA SER A 76 -0.51 17.30 7.67
C SER A 76 -0.39 15.77 7.75
N CYS A 77 0.64 15.26 8.44
CA CYS A 77 1.05 13.86 8.31
C CYS A 77 -0.04 12.84 8.71
N SER A 78 -0.56 12.84 9.94
CA SER A 78 -1.55 11.84 10.34
C SER A 78 -2.89 11.96 9.60
N PRO A 79 -3.52 13.14 9.45
CA PRO A 79 -4.80 13.21 8.76
C PRO A 79 -4.68 12.94 7.26
N SER A 80 -3.56 13.30 6.62
CA SER A 80 -3.30 12.94 5.22
C SER A 80 -3.21 11.42 5.03
N ARG A 81 -2.49 10.74 5.93
CA ARG A 81 -2.35 9.27 5.89
C ARG A 81 -3.67 8.58 6.21
N CYS A 82 -4.45 9.08 7.19
CA CYS A 82 -5.79 8.60 7.49
C CYS A 82 -6.74 8.77 6.30
N SER A 83 -6.65 9.90 5.62
CA SER A 83 -7.42 10.19 4.41
C SER A 83 -7.07 9.22 3.28
N LEU A 84 -5.78 9.00 3.05
CA LEU A 84 -5.29 8.11 2.00
C LEU A 84 -5.70 6.66 2.24
N ILE A 85 -5.50 6.13 3.47
CA ILE A 85 -5.78 4.74 3.78
C ILE A 85 -7.29 4.41 3.81
N SER A 86 -8.13 5.41 4.14
CA SER A 86 -9.59 5.25 4.20
C SER A 86 -10.31 5.61 2.91
N GLY A 87 -9.65 6.33 1.99
CA GLY A 87 -10.28 6.89 0.79
C GLY A 87 -11.29 8.00 1.10
N ARG A 88 -11.20 8.65 2.27
CA ARG A 88 -12.13 9.68 2.74
C ARG A 88 -11.43 11.02 2.95
N TYR A 89 -12.15 12.11 2.75
CA TYR A 89 -11.66 13.43 3.14
C TYR A 89 -11.45 13.50 4.65
N PRO A 90 -10.46 14.30 5.15
CA PRO A 90 -10.10 14.35 6.57
C PRO A 90 -11.28 14.56 7.51
N HIS A 91 -12.20 15.48 7.18
CA HIS A 91 -13.38 15.77 8.00
C HIS A 91 -14.39 14.61 8.10
N ASN A 92 -14.28 13.61 7.22
CA ASN A 92 -15.13 12.41 7.23
C ASN A 92 -14.44 11.18 7.85
N THR A 93 -13.18 11.31 8.28
CA THR A 93 -12.41 10.20 8.83
C THR A 93 -12.55 10.04 10.34
N GLY A 94 -13.01 11.06 11.04
CA GLY A 94 -12.92 11.14 12.50
C GLY A 94 -11.49 11.38 13.03
N ALA A 95 -10.52 11.63 12.11
CA ALA A 95 -9.10 11.86 12.42
C ALA A 95 -8.56 13.05 11.62
N ALA A 96 -9.28 14.17 11.62
CA ALA A 96 -8.94 15.36 10.85
C ALA A 96 -7.76 16.15 11.42
N GLU A 97 -7.49 15.98 12.71
CA GLU A 97 -6.46 16.75 13.42
C GLU A 97 -5.14 15.98 13.50
N LEU A 98 -4.05 16.72 13.59
CA LEU A 98 -2.72 16.14 13.76
C LEU A 98 -2.63 15.29 15.03
N HIS A 99 -2.00 14.14 14.94
CA HIS A 99 -1.86 13.11 15.98
C HIS A 99 -3.17 12.41 16.40
N THR A 100 -4.29 12.68 15.76
CA THR A 100 -5.48 11.84 15.94
C THR A 100 -5.33 10.51 15.20
N THR A 101 -5.94 9.46 15.75
CA THR A 101 -5.90 8.12 15.18
C THR A 101 -7.18 7.83 14.43
N LEU A 102 -7.07 7.07 13.35
CA LEU A 102 -8.23 6.62 12.58
C LEU A 102 -9.11 5.73 13.46
N PRO A 103 -10.41 6.07 13.63
CA PRO A 103 -11.35 5.21 14.36
C PRO A 103 -11.44 3.81 13.74
N ALA A 104 -11.71 2.80 14.58
CA ALA A 104 -11.72 1.40 14.16
C ALA A 104 -12.87 1.04 13.19
N ASP A 105 -13.94 1.84 13.17
CA ASP A 105 -15.08 1.69 12.28
C ASP A 105 -14.88 2.29 10.89
N GLN A 106 -13.79 3.01 10.69
CA GLN A 106 -13.47 3.58 9.39
C GLN A 106 -12.90 2.53 8.43
N PRO A 107 -13.21 2.59 7.12
CA PRO A 107 -12.64 1.65 6.15
C PRO A 107 -11.13 1.79 6.05
N VAL A 108 -10.47 0.67 5.78
CA VAL A 108 -9.03 0.59 5.52
C VAL A 108 -8.86 -0.20 4.23
N PHE A 109 -8.54 0.45 3.11
CA PHE A 109 -8.59 -0.18 1.80
C PHE A 109 -7.69 -1.44 1.66
N PRO A 110 -6.55 -1.58 2.38
CA PRO A 110 -5.77 -2.81 2.32
C PRO A 110 -6.53 -4.06 2.77
N GLU A 111 -7.59 -3.94 3.61
CA GLU A 111 -8.45 -5.08 3.93
C GLU A 111 -9.15 -5.66 2.69
N ALA A 112 -9.56 -4.81 1.76
CA ALA A 112 -10.13 -5.25 0.49
C ALA A 112 -9.09 -5.97 -0.40
N LEU A 113 -7.84 -5.53 -0.35
CA LEU A 113 -6.74 -6.23 -1.03
C LEU A 113 -6.44 -7.58 -0.39
N GLN A 114 -6.43 -7.68 0.94
CA GLN A 114 -6.30 -8.97 1.64
C GLN A 114 -7.43 -9.93 1.25
N ALA A 115 -8.67 -9.44 1.23
CA ALA A 115 -9.82 -10.24 0.79
C ALA A 115 -9.71 -10.71 -0.67
N ALA A 116 -9.00 -9.95 -1.51
CA ALA A 116 -8.67 -10.32 -2.88
C ALA A 116 -7.43 -11.23 -3.00
N GLY A 117 -6.80 -11.63 -1.89
CA GLY A 117 -5.67 -12.55 -1.86
C GLY A 117 -4.29 -11.91 -1.89
N TYR A 118 -4.20 -10.60 -1.77
CA TYR A 118 -2.92 -9.89 -1.70
C TYR A 118 -2.22 -10.11 -0.36
N TYR A 119 -0.90 -10.20 -0.41
CA TYR A 119 -0.06 -10.05 0.78
C TYR A 119 0.21 -8.57 1.03
N THR A 120 -0.16 -8.06 2.20
CA THR A 120 -0.14 -6.63 2.51
C THR A 120 0.87 -6.30 3.61
N VAL A 121 1.69 -5.29 3.39
CA VAL A 121 2.72 -4.86 4.34
C VAL A 121 2.72 -3.35 4.50
N LEU A 122 2.85 -2.90 5.75
CA LEU A 122 3.22 -1.53 6.10
C LEU A 122 4.61 -1.54 6.73
N SER A 123 5.52 -0.73 6.23
CA SER A 123 6.81 -0.50 6.88
C SER A 123 7.17 0.98 6.92
N GLY A 124 7.68 1.40 8.06
CA GLY A 124 8.14 2.75 8.32
C GLY A 124 7.16 3.63 9.10
N LYS A 125 7.00 4.88 8.69
CA LYS A 125 6.14 5.84 9.40
C LYS A 125 4.65 5.47 9.25
N HIS A 126 4.06 5.04 10.34
CA HIS A 126 2.64 4.65 10.41
C HIS A 126 1.73 5.88 10.63
N HIS A 127 1.72 6.42 11.83
CA HIS A 127 1.05 7.66 12.25
C HIS A 127 -0.49 7.72 12.02
N MET A 128 -1.16 6.57 11.97
CA MET A 128 -2.62 6.46 11.75
C MET A 128 -3.36 5.79 12.91
N GLY A 129 -2.62 5.25 13.89
CA GLY A 129 -3.18 4.50 15.01
C GLY A 129 -3.29 3.00 14.74
N LYS A 130 -3.30 2.23 15.84
CA LYS A 130 -3.20 0.76 15.80
C LYS A 130 -4.38 0.08 15.07
N ALA A 131 -5.54 0.72 15.02
CA ALA A 131 -6.72 0.16 14.34
C ALA A 131 -6.47 -0.12 12.84
N VAL A 132 -5.51 0.56 12.23
CA VAL A 132 -5.14 0.39 10.82
C VAL A 132 -4.35 -0.90 10.56
N ASP A 133 -3.68 -1.45 11.58
CA ASP A 133 -2.85 -2.65 11.47
C ASP A 133 -3.62 -3.85 10.90
N ARG A 134 -4.95 -3.91 11.11
CA ARG A 134 -5.81 -4.98 10.60
C ARG A 134 -5.80 -5.11 9.06
N GLY A 135 -5.46 -4.05 8.35
CA GLY A 135 -5.32 -4.06 6.89
C GLY A 135 -3.98 -4.62 6.39
N PHE A 136 -3.10 -5.09 7.28
CA PHE A 136 -1.77 -5.54 6.92
C PHE A 136 -1.41 -6.89 7.55
N ASP A 137 -0.90 -7.81 6.73
CA ASP A 137 -0.37 -9.09 7.21
C ASP A 137 0.92 -8.90 8.01
N LYS A 138 1.69 -7.84 7.70
CA LYS A 138 2.90 -7.48 8.42
C LYS A 138 2.98 -5.96 8.61
N VAL A 139 3.25 -5.54 9.84
CA VAL A 139 3.53 -4.14 10.18
C VAL A 139 4.92 -4.05 10.78
N SER A 140 5.78 -3.23 10.18
CA SER A 140 7.12 -2.90 10.67
C SER A 140 7.22 -1.40 10.98
N LYS A 141 7.94 -1.07 12.04
CA LYS A 141 8.27 0.33 12.35
C LYS A 141 9.34 0.89 11.42
N GLY A 142 9.90 0.05 10.55
CA GLY A 142 11.05 0.35 9.74
C GLY A 142 12.36 0.27 10.51
N LYS A 143 13.47 0.18 9.81
CA LYS A 143 14.83 0.20 10.35
C LYS A 143 15.61 1.36 9.72
N GLY A 144 16.69 1.75 10.38
CA GLY A 144 17.53 2.87 9.93
C GLY A 144 16.94 4.24 10.26
N PRO A 145 17.68 5.30 9.97
CA PRO A 145 17.29 6.68 10.29
C PRO A 145 16.01 7.10 9.58
N GLY A 146 15.91 6.82 8.30
CA GLY A 146 14.73 7.12 7.47
C GLY A 146 13.66 6.03 7.49
N LYS A 147 13.91 4.91 8.21
CA LYS A 147 13.00 3.75 8.34
C LYS A 147 12.82 2.90 7.08
N GLU A 148 13.74 2.97 6.14
CA GLU A 148 13.70 2.32 4.83
C GLU A 148 14.54 1.04 4.74
N GLU A 149 15.47 0.79 5.66
CA GLU A 149 16.46 -0.30 5.55
C GLU A 149 15.86 -1.71 5.51
N ASP A 150 14.62 -1.90 5.99
CA ASP A 150 13.95 -3.19 5.95
C ASP A 150 13.06 -3.40 4.71
N TRP A 151 12.92 -2.42 3.82
CA TRP A 151 12.02 -2.52 2.65
C TRP A 151 12.46 -3.60 1.67
N VAL A 152 13.75 -3.63 1.33
CA VAL A 152 14.30 -4.66 0.42
C VAL A 152 14.24 -6.05 1.05
N PRO A 153 14.68 -6.28 2.31
CA PRO A 153 14.45 -7.55 2.99
C PRO A 153 12.99 -8.01 2.99
N ILE A 154 12.05 -7.13 3.35
CA ILE A 154 10.61 -7.44 3.34
C ILE A 154 10.14 -7.87 1.93
N LEU A 155 10.58 -7.16 0.91
CA LEU A 155 10.24 -7.49 -0.48
C LEU A 155 10.82 -8.86 -0.89
N GLN A 156 12.02 -9.19 -0.43
CA GLN A 156 12.66 -10.48 -0.72
C GLN A 156 12.00 -11.65 0.00
N GLU A 157 11.58 -11.46 1.25
CA GLU A 157 10.99 -12.48 2.12
C GLU A 157 9.50 -12.75 1.83
N ARG A 158 8.82 -11.92 1.03
CA ARG A 158 7.39 -12.05 0.75
C ARG A 158 7.01 -13.42 0.16
N PRO A 159 5.79 -13.91 0.34
CA PRO A 159 5.24 -15.02 -0.42
C PRO A 159 5.36 -14.76 -1.92
N LYS A 160 5.85 -15.75 -2.70
CA LYS A 160 6.07 -15.60 -4.14
C LYS A 160 4.86 -15.99 -4.99
N ASP A 161 3.94 -16.67 -4.39
CA ASP A 161 2.68 -17.18 -4.97
C ASP A 161 1.51 -16.21 -4.85
N LYS A 162 1.70 -15.04 -4.22
CA LYS A 162 0.67 -14.03 -4.02
C LYS A 162 1.05 -12.68 -4.65
N PRO A 163 0.08 -11.94 -5.19
CA PRO A 163 0.27 -10.52 -5.46
C PRO A 163 0.47 -9.78 -4.14
N PHE A 164 1.08 -8.62 -4.18
CA PHE A 164 1.37 -7.88 -2.95
C PHE A 164 1.01 -6.40 -3.05
N PHE A 165 0.70 -5.82 -1.90
CA PHE A 165 0.60 -4.39 -1.67
C PHE A 165 1.53 -3.98 -0.52
N PHE A 166 2.47 -3.11 -0.81
CA PHE A 166 3.40 -2.58 0.18
C PHE A 166 3.23 -1.08 0.35
N TRP A 167 3.00 -0.67 1.58
CA TRP A 167 3.01 0.71 2.04
C TRP A 167 4.36 0.99 2.69
N PHE A 168 5.27 1.58 1.94
CA PHE A 168 6.60 1.96 2.38
C PHE A 168 6.66 3.46 2.66
N ALA A 169 6.80 3.83 3.92
CA ALA A 169 6.73 5.21 4.35
C ALA A 169 7.99 5.61 5.12
N SER A 170 8.84 6.42 4.50
CA SER A 170 10.00 6.97 5.20
C SER A 170 9.58 8.00 6.25
N SER A 171 10.46 8.24 7.21
CA SER A 171 10.36 9.37 8.12
C SER A 171 11.18 10.59 7.68
N ASP A 172 11.95 10.43 6.62
CA ASP A 172 12.69 11.53 6.02
C ASP A 172 11.79 12.25 4.98
N ALA A 173 11.92 13.56 4.84
CA ALA A 173 12.85 14.48 5.51
C ALA A 173 12.27 15.15 6.77
N HIS A 174 11.28 14.53 7.44
CA HIS A 174 10.68 15.10 8.64
C HIS A 174 11.73 15.27 9.75
N ARG A 175 11.74 16.42 10.38
CA ARG A 175 12.61 16.78 11.50
C ARG A 175 11.88 17.70 12.47
N GLY A 176 12.32 17.68 13.72
CA GLY A 176 11.84 18.65 14.71
C GLY A 176 12.35 20.05 14.35
N TRP A 177 11.45 20.91 13.93
CA TRP A 177 11.76 22.32 13.70
C TRP A 177 12.01 23.01 15.03
N LYS A 178 13.25 23.41 15.27
CA LYS A 178 13.63 24.27 16.40
C LYS A 178 13.98 25.63 15.86
N ILE A 179 13.46 26.68 16.48
CA ILE A 179 13.91 28.04 16.19
C ILE A 179 15.39 28.11 16.56
N ASN A 180 16.23 28.27 15.55
CA ASN A 180 17.65 28.58 15.80
C ASN A 180 17.69 30.03 16.27
N LYS A 181 17.99 30.23 17.55
CA LYS A 181 18.11 31.59 18.15
C LYS A 181 19.26 32.41 17.56
N ASP A 182 20.20 31.74 16.89
CA ASP A 182 21.37 32.36 16.26
C ASP A 182 21.19 32.50 14.72
N ALA A 183 19.99 32.19 14.17
CA ALA A 183 19.74 32.43 12.77
C ALA A 183 19.65 33.94 12.49
N PRO A 184 20.33 34.45 11.44
CA PRO A 184 20.18 35.83 11.04
C PRO A 184 18.72 36.13 10.66
N THR A 185 18.18 37.24 11.16
CA THR A 185 16.84 37.75 10.85
C THR A 185 16.80 38.35 9.47
#